data_d1d98c3070c6d3242c24eb91303d4739
#
_entry.id   d1d98c3070c6d3242c24eb91303d4739
#
_cell.length_a   1.000
_cell.length_b   1.000
_cell.length_c   1.000
_cell.angle_alpha   90.00
_cell.angle_beta   90.00
_cell.angle_gamma   90.00
#
_symmetry.space_group_name_H-M   'P 1'
#
loop_
_entity.id
_entity.type
_entity.pdbx_description
1 polymer ?
#
loop_
_entity_poly.entity_id
_entity_poly.type
_entity_poly.pdbx_seq_one_letter_code
_entity_poly.pdbx_strand_id
1 'polypeptide(L)'
;MKFCPITWEQRKFKKTFNERRDKTNIENEDTLLSCAINGIFLNSELFKSFRGSSNIGYLKIKQNDLILSAQNLHLGNANVNLKFKSGIVSPAYKVYDIINCDPYFIQTWVKMDSTKNFFLSTTTEGASECRKNVEWRILDERALNFPNNEEQEKIGELFKSIDDLITLHQRLYFRLKFWFFNFIL
;
A
#
# COMPACT_ATOMS: atom_id res chain seq x y z
N MET A 1 35.95 -7.99 4.55
CA MET A 1 34.68 -7.41 4.05
C MET A 1 34.78 -5.90 4.16
N LYS A 2 34.74 -5.18 3.05
CA LYS A 2 34.65 -3.71 3.09
C LYS A 2 33.21 -3.35 3.47
N PHE A 3 33.00 -2.78 4.64
CA PHE A 3 31.74 -2.12 4.97
C PHE A 3 31.59 -0.95 4.00
N CYS A 4 30.69 -1.08 3.03
CA CYS A 4 30.24 0.09 2.26
C CYS A 4 29.37 0.91 3.22
N PRO A 5 29.71 2.19 3.48
CA PRO A 5 28.87 3.00 4.36
C PRO A 5 27.49 3.12 3.74
N ILE A 6 26.45 2.84 4.54
CA ILE A 6 25.05 3.03 4.15
C ILE A 6 24.87 4.52 3.86
N THR A 7 24.73 4.88 2.60
CA THR A 7 24.47 6.26 2.21
C THR A 7 22.96 6.45 2.06
N TRP A 8 22.37 7.18 2.99
CA TRP A 8 20.96 7.57 2.91
C TRP A 8 20.83 8.79 2.02
N GLU A 9 19.94 8.71 1.04
CA GLU A 9 19.64 9.83 0.15
C GLU A 9 18.38 10.56 0.62
N GLN A 10 18.48 11.88 0.72
CA GLN A 10 17.35 12.72 1.03
C GLN A 10 16.61 13.11 -0.27
N ARG A 11 15.35 12.73 -0.36
CA ARG A 11 14.48 13.03 -1.52
C ARG A 11 13.16 13.63 -1.01
N LYS A 12 12.56 14.56 -1.77
CA LYS A 12 11.21 15.04 -1.44
C LYS A 12 10.16 13.99 -1.82
N PHE A 13 9.05 13.91 -1.05
CA PHE A 13 7.95 13.00 -1.32
C PHE A 13 7.48 13.09 -2.79
N LYS A 14 7.17 14.28 -3.28
CA LYS A 14 6.74 14.54 -4.67
C LYS A 14 7.76 14.16 -5.76
N LYS A 15 9.02 13.95 -5.42
CA LYS A 15 10.06 13.50 -6.36
C LYS A 15 10.21 11.98 -6.36
N THR A 16 9.74 11.33 -5.32
CA THR A 16 9.74 9.88 -5.15
C THR A 16 8.42 9.27 -5.60
N PHE A 17 7.31 9.99 -5.43
CA PHE A 17 5.97 9.53 -5.73
C PHE A 17 5.25 10.53 -6.65
N ASN A 18 4.93 10.08 -7.87
CA ASN A 18 4.22 10.90 -8.86
C ASN A 18 2.73 10.57 -8.85
N GLU A 19 1.89 11.53 -8.43
CA GLU A 19 0.44 11.33 -8.38
C GLU A 19 -0.13 11.09 -9.76
N ARG A 20 -0.92 10.00 -9.92
CA ARG A 20 -1.64 9.66 -11.13
C ARG A 20 -3.14 9.68 -10.87
N ARG A 21 -3.90 10.23 -11.81
CA ARG A 21 -5.36 10.42 -11.70
C ARG A 21 -6.13 9.83 -12.88
N ASP A 22 -5.65 8.73 -13.43
CA ASP A 22 -6.32 8.01 -14.51
C ASP A 22 -7.62 7.43 -13.99
N LYS A 23 -8.74 7.78 -14.62
CA LYS A 23 -10.08 7.41 -14.19
C LYS A 23 -10.74 6.44 -15.16
N THR A 24 -11.66 5.65 -14.63
CA THR A 24 -12.57 4.82 -15.43
C THR A 24 -13.58 5.71 -16.16
N ASN A 25 -13.91 5.32 -17.39
CA ASN A 25 -14.89 5.99 -18.22
C ASN A 25 -16.18 5.16 -18.40
N ILE A 26 -16.10 3.87 -18.13
CA ILE A 26 -17.23 2.93 -18.24
C ILE A 26 -17.36 2.15 -16.93
N GLU A 27 -18.57 1.64 -16.71
CA GLU A 27 -18.89 0.81 -15.54
C GLU A 27 -18.14 -0.52 -15.62
N ASN A 28 -17.57 -0.94 -14.47
CA ASN A 28 -16.83 -2.21 -14.33
C ASN A 28 -15.68 -2.38 -15.33
N GLU A 29 -14.97 -1.30 -15.65
CA GLU A 29 -13.87 -1.28 -16.62
C GLU A 29 -12.73 -2.22 -16.23
N ASP A 30 -12.51 -2.44 -14.92
CA ASP A 30 -11.52 -3.37 -14.37
C ASP A 30 -11.96 -3.90 -13.01
N THR A 31 -11.19 -4.80 -12.44
CA THR A 31 -11.44 -5.43 -11.13
C THR A 31 -11.53 -4.38 -10.02
N LEU A 32 -12.64 -4.38 -9.29
CA LEU A 32 -12.83 -3.48 -8.16
C LEU A 32 -12.03 -3.93 -6.95
N LEU A 33 -11.12 -3.08 -6.51
CA LEU A 33 -10.21 -3.32 -5.39
C LEU A 33 -10.48 -2.33 -4.24
N SER A 34 -10.13 -2.74 -3.05
CA SER A 34 -10.18 -1.93 -1.84
C SER A 34 -8.86 -1.97 -1.10
N CYS A 35 -8.38 -0.80 -0.66
CA CYS A 35 -7.18 -0.67 0.13
C CYS A 35 -7.58 -0.58 1.62
N ALA A 36 -7.16 -1.57 2.40
CA ALA A 36 -7.32 -1.61 3.84
C ALA A 36 -5.96 -1.44 4.53
N ILE A 37 -5.94 -1.30 5.86
CA ILE A 37 -4.68 -1.17 6.61
C ILE A 37 -3.74 -2.37 6.33
N ASN A 38 -4.32 -3.58 6.20
CA ASN A 38 -3.56 -4.82 6.05
C ASN A 38 -3.23 -5.19 4.60
N GLY A 39 -3.58 -4.36 3.63
CA GLY A 39 -3.27 -4.65 2.21
C GLY A 39 -4.35 -4.22 1.24
N ILE A 40 -4.20 -4.70 -0.01
CA ILE A 40 -5.15 -4.51 -1.10
C ILE A 40 -5.85 -5.82 -1.36
N PHE A 41 -7.18 -5.77 -1.44
CA PHE A 41 -8.08 -6.92 -1.54
C PHE A 41 -9.07 -6.72 -2.67
N LEU A 42 -9.66 -7.82 -3.16
CA LEU A 42 -10.88 -7.73 -3.95
C LEU A 42 -11.98 -7.06 -3.09
N ASN A 43 -12.74 -6.15 -3.68
CA ASN A 43 -13.81 -5.48 -2.93
C ASN A 43 -14.80 -6.49 -2.36
N SER A 44 -15.09 -7.58 -3.08
CA SER A 44 -15.95 -8.68 -2.65
C SER A 44 -15.42 -9.48 -1.45
N GLU A 45 -14.12 -9.47 -1.19
CA GLU A 45 -13.53 -10.11 0.00
C GLU A 45 -13.81 -9.31 1.28
N LEU A 46 -13.94 -7.98 1.17
CA LEU A 46 -14.15 -7.09 2.31
C LEU A 46 -15.63 -6.71 2.53
N PHE A 47 -16.43 -6.70 1.48
CA PHE A 47 -17.80 -6.22 1.53
C PHE A 47 -18.76 -7.18 0.81
N LYS A 48 -19.91 -7.45 1.44
CA LYS A 48 -20.95 -8.33 0.87
C LYS A 48 -21.63 -7.73 -0.38
N SER A 49 -21.57 -6.41 -0.53
CA SER A 49 -22.15 -5.69 -1.68
C SER A 49 -21.33 -4.46 -2.00
N PHE A 50 -21.40 -4.04 -3.27
CA PHE A 50 -20.86 -2.77 -3.71
C PHE A 50 -21.61 -1.63 -3.01
N ARG A 51 -20.86 -0.68 -2.43
CA ARG A 51 -21.43 0.42 -1.64
C ARG A 51 -21.73 1.68 -2.44
N GLY A 52 -21.49 1.67 -3.75
CA GLY A 52 -21.72 2.80 -4.65
C GLY A 52 -22.84 2.50 -5.65
N SER A 53 -23.36 3.56 -6.28
CA SER A 53 -24.29 3.44 -7.41
C SER A 53 -23.56 3.16 -8.73
N SER A 54 -22.29 3.57 -8.83
CA SER A 54 -21.43 3.41 -10.02
C SER A 54 -19.96 3.47 -9.64
N ASN A 55 -19.11 2.82 -10.44
CA ASN A 55 -17.66 2.91 -10.34
C ASN A 55 -17.03 3.69 -11.53
N ILE A 56 -17.83 4.42 -12.29
CA ILE A 56 -17.33 5.40 -13.26
C ILE A 56 -16.61 6.52 -12.48
N GLY A 57 -15.44 6.93 -12.96
CA GLY A 57 -14.60 7.93 -12.29
C GLY A 57 -13.71 7.36 -11.17
N TYR A 58 -13.69 6.02 -10.96
CA TYR A 58 -12.73 5.37 -10.08
C TYR A 58 -11.32 5.49 -10.65
N LEU A 59 -10.33 5.44 -9.76
CA LEU A 59 -8.92 5.55 -10.14
C LEU A 59 -8.40 4.20 -10.61
N LYS A 60 -7.75 4.19 -11.78
CA LYS A 60 -7.07 3.01 -12.31
C LYS A 60 -5.75 2.82 -11.59
N ILE A 61 -5.48 1.58 -11.19
CA ILE A 61 -4.21 1.18 -10.61
C ILE A 61 -3.56 0.07 -11.41
N LYS A 62 -2.25 0.03 -11.35
CA LYS A 62 -1.41 -1.05 -11.91
C LYS A 62 -0.50 -1.63 -10.84
N GLN A 63 0.17 -2.72 -11.16
CA GLN A 63 1.17 -3.31 -10.28
C GLN A 63 2.26 -2.28 -9.94
N ASN A 64 2.73 -2.33 -8.71
CA ASN A 64 3.72 -1.44 -8.10
C ASN A 64 3.26 0.01 -7.86
N ASP A 65 1.97 0.32 -8.00
CA ASP A 65 1.44 1.62 -7.57
C ASP A 65 1.38 1.72 -6.05
N LEU A 66 1.74 2.89 -5.50
CA LEU A 66 1.48 3.25 -4.11
C LEU A 66 0.07 3.85 -4.00
N ILE A 67 -0.72 3.33 -3.06
CA ILE A 67 -2.10 3.77 -2.83
C ILE A 67 -2.22 4.30 -1.39
N LEU A 68 -2.62 5.56 -1.26
CA LEU A 68 -2.80 6.23 0.02
C LEU A 68 -4.28 6.54 0.27
N SER A 69 -4.78 6.19 1.44
CA SER A 69 -6.13 6.57 1.86
C SER A 69 -6.15 8.03 2.32
N ALA A 70 -6.97 8.87 1.68
CA ALA A 70 -7.07 10.27 2.07
C ALA A 70 -7.64 10.49 3.49
N GLN A 71 -8.43 9.54 3.99
CA GLN A 71 -9.10 9.67 5.30
C GLN A 71 -8.37 8.95 6.44
N ASN A 72 -7.69 7.84 6.14
CA ASN A 72 -7.12 6.93 7.15
C ASN A 72 -5.60 6.76 7.00
N LEU A 73 -4.92 7.72 6.35
CA LEU A 73 -3.48 7.66 6.13
C LEU A 73 -2.71 7.65 7.46
N HIS A 74 -3.16 8.46 8.42
CA HIS A 74 -2.61 8.53 9.78
C HIS A 74 -2.75 7.21 10.58
N LEU A 75 -3.67 6.33 10.18
CA LEU A 75 -3.83 4.99 10.76
C LEU A 75 -2.97 3.93 10.05
N GLY A 76 -2.16 4.33 9.05
CA GLY A 76 -1.31 3.42 8.27
C GLY A 76 -2.02 2.78 7.08
N ASN A 77 -3.15 3.35 6.61
CA ASN A 77 -3.80 2.88 5.39
C ASN A 77 -3.07 3.41 4.16
N ALA A 78 -1.89 2.85 3.94
CA ALA A 78 -1.01 3.03 2.79
C ALA A 78 -0.51 1.66 2.34
N ASN A 79 -0.56 1.36 1.04
CA ASN A 79 -0.12 0.07 0.50
C ASN A 79 0.45 0.23 -0.90
N VAL A 80 1.39 -0.63 -1.26
CA VAL A 80 1.83 -0.83 -2.63
C VAL A 80 1.05 -1.99 -3.24
N ASN A 81 0.59 -1.84 -4.48
CA ASN A 81 -0.09 -2.92 -5.20
C ASN A 81 0.92 -3.95 -5.72
N LEU A 82 1.34 -4.88 -4.89
CA LEU A 82 2.27 -5.95 -5.28
C LEU A 82 1.56 -7.16 -5.89
N LYS A 83 0.23 -7.28 -5.72
CA LYS A 83 -0.53 -8.50 -6.00
C LYS A 83 -1.28 -8.46 -7.35
N PHE A 84 -1.93 -7.35 -7.65
CA PHE A 84 -2.83 -7.26 -8.80
C PHE A 84 -2.14 -6.59 -9.98
N LYS A 85 -2.28 -7.17 -11.19
CA LYS A 85 -1.73 -6.60 -12.41
C LYS A 85 -2.35 -5.24 -12.72
N SER A 86 -3.66 -5.13 -12.57
CA SER A 86 -4.46 -3.91 -12.71
C SER A 86 -5.70 -3.97 -11.83
N GLY A 87 -6.41 -2.86 -11.73
CA GLY A 87 -7.69 -2.76 -11.04
C GLY A 87 -8.15 -1.32 -10.91
N ILE A 88 -9.27 -1.12 -10.24
CA ILE A 88 -9.82 0.19 -9.95
C ILE A 88 -10.09 0.35 -8.45
N VAL A 89 -9.84 1.55 -7.93
CA VAL A 89 -10.08 1.90 -6.54
C VAL A 89 -10.91 3.18 -6.43
N SER A 90 -11.64 3.33 -5.32
CA SER A 90 -12.47 4.51 -5.05
C SER A 90 -11.66 5.82 -5.15
N PRO A 91 -12.29 6.94 -5.58
CA PRO A 91 -11.68 8.28 -5.56
C PRO A 91 -11.27 8.79 -4.17
N ALA A 92 -11.67 8.09 -3.09
CA ALA A 92 -11.22 8.37 -1.73
C ALA A 92 -9.74 8.04 -1.49
N TYR A 93 -9.09 7.36 -2.45
CA TYR A 93 -7.64 7.10 -2.45
C TYR A 93 -6.91 8.07 -3.36
N LYS A 94 -5.59 8.16 -3.14
CA LYS A 94 -4.64 8.71 -4.10
C LYS A 94 -3.72 7.61 -4.58
N VAL A 95 -3.39 7.66 -5.86
CA VAL A 95 -2.55 6.67 -6.56
C VAL A 95 -1.28 7.35 -7.03
N TYR A 96 -0.15 6.71 -6.79
CA TYR A 96 1.16 7.24 -7.15
C TYR A 96 1.99 6.19 -7.87
N ASP A 97 2.66 6.60 -8.95
CA ASP A 97 3.82 5.89 -9.49
C ASP A 97 5.00 6.03 -8.54
N ILE A 98 5.70 4.93 -8.26
CA ILE A 98 6.94 4.92 -7.48
C ILE A 98 8.10 5.19 -8.44
N ILE A 99 8.91 6.22 -8.16
CA ILE A 99 10.01 6.66 -9.01
C ILE A 99 11.35 6.30 -8.37
N ASN A 100 12.14 5.48 -9.09
CA ASN A 100 13.49 5.10 -8.67
C ASN A 100 13.59 4.58 -7.23
N CYS A 101 12.62 3.75 -6.83
CA CYS A 101 12.63 3.03 -5.56
C CYS A 101 12.08 1.62 -5.75
N ASP A 102 12.53 0.69 -4.93
CA ASP A 102 12.02 -0.68 -4.92
C ASP A 102 10.61 -0.76 -4.32
N PRO A 103 9.61 -1.36 -5.02
CA PRO A 103 8.23 -1.42 -4.53
C PRO A 103 8.04 -2.22 -3.23
N TYR A 104 8.82 -3.30 -3.00
CA TYR A 104 8.75 -4.08 -1.77
C TYR A 104 9.36 -3.32 -0.60
N PHE A 105 10.46 -2.58 -0.83
CA PHE A 105 11.01 -1.64 0.14
C PHE A 105 9.97 -0.60 0.52
N ILE A 106 9.30 0.04 -0.44
CA ILE A 106 8.25 1.04 -0.18
C ILE A 106 7.08 0.41 0.57
N GLN A 107 6.66 -0.82 0.23
CA GLN A 107 5.62 -1.54 0.99
C GLN A 107 6.03 -1.74 2.46
N THR A 108 7.27 -2.11 2.70
CA THR A 108 7.81 -2.25 4.07
C THR A 108 7.83 -0.91 4.79
N TRP A 109 8.34 0.13 4.12
CA TRP A 109 8.44 1.48 4.67
C TRP A 109 7.06 2.03 5.09
N VAL A 110 6.01 1.89 4.27
CA VAL A 110 4.67 2.40 4.61
C VAL A 110 4.02 1.67 5.79
N LYS A 111 4.54 0.51 6.20
CA LYS A 111 4.06 -0.25 7.36
C LYS A 111 4.77 0.07 8.67
N MET A 112 5.88 0.79 8.62
CA MET A 112 6.62 1.20 9.82
C MET A 112 5.83 2.19 10.67
N ASP A 113 5.94 2.11 11.98
CA ASP A 113 5.33 3.07 12.91
C ASP A 113 5.92 4.47 12.74
N SER A 114 7.21 4.59 12.41
CA SER A 114 7.84 5.85 12.05
C SER A 114 7.18 6.52 10.85
N THR A 115 6.74 5.74 9.86
CA THR A 115 6.05 6.24 8.67
C THR A 115 4.62 6.65 8.97
N LYS A 116 3.92 5.96 9.88
CA LYS A 116 2.61 6.44 10.38
C LYS A 116 2.75 7.80 11.07
N ASN A 117 3.77 7.96 11.93
CA ASN A 117 4.06 9.24 12.57
C ASN A 117 4.44 10.33 11.55
N PHE A 118 5.19 9.98 10.52
CA PHE A 118 5.50 10.87 9.39
C PHE A 118 4.21 11.34 8.70
N PHE A 119 3.29 10.44 8.35
CA PHE A 119 2.00 10.81 7.77
C PHE A 119 1.14 11.61 8.73
N LEU A 120 1.07 11.22 10.02
CA LEU A 120 0.34 11.95 11.05
C LEU A 120 0.80 13.40 11.14
N SER A 121 2.10 13.67 11.03
CA SER A 121 2.68 15.03 11.08
C SER A 121 2.26 15.91 9.89
N THR A 122 1.65 15.34 8.86
CA THR A 122 1.14 16.05 7.67
C THR A 122 -0.38 16.15 7.66
N THR A 123 -1.04 15.87 8.78
CA THR A 123 -2.50 15.94 8.91
C THR A 123 -2.91 17.07 9.83
N THR A 124 -4.11 17.60 9.58
CA THR A 124 -4.83 18.51 10.47
C THR A 124 -6.01 17.78 11.11
N GLU A 125 -6.57 18.37 12.16
CA GLU A 125 -7.77 17.84 12.78
C GLU A 125 -8.94 17.85 11.78
N GLY A 126 -9.63 16.72 11.71
CA GLY A 126 -10.80 16.53 10.86
C GLY A 126 -12.10 16.63 11.66
N ALA A 127 -13.22 16.28 11.05
CA ALA A 127 -14.56 16.31 11.65
C ALA A 127 -14.74 15.35 12.84
N SER A 128 -13.78 14.49 13.12
CA SER A 128 -13.74 13.60 14.29
C SER A 128 -12.29 13.14 14.55
N GLU A 129 -12.01 12.66 15.77
CA GLU A 129 -10.71 12.10 16.14
C GLU A 129 -10.26 10.94 15.24
N CYS A 130 -11.22 10.22 14.66
CA CYS A 130 -10.96 9.10 13.74
C CYS A 130 -10.71 9.52 12.29
N ARG A 131 -10.94 10.79 11.92
CA ARG A 131 -10.79 11.29 10.55
C ARG A 131 -9.94 12.53 10.56
N LYS A 132 -8.71 12.42 10.10
CA LYS A 132 -7.80 13.54 9.91
C LYS A 132 -7.68 13.87 8.43
N ASN A 133 -7.57 15.17 8.13
CA ASN A 133 -7.37 15.63 6.76
C ASN A 133 -5.87 15.67 6.46
N VAL A 134 -5.47 15.09 5.36
CA VAL A 134 -4.07 15.12 4.89
C VAL A 134 -3.81 16.44 4.19
N GLU A 135 -2.81 17.17 4.66
CA GLU A 135 -2.29 18.38 4.01
C GLU A 135 -1.29 17.97 2.90
N TRP A 136 -1.83 17.65 1.73
CA TRP A 136 -1.06 17.11 0.60
C TRP A 136 0.12 17.99 0.20
N ARG A 137 -0.03 19.32 0.26
CA ARG A 137 1.07 20.26 -0.05
C ARG A 137 2.22 20.13 0.95
N ILE A 138 1.90 19.90 2.23
CA ILE A 138 2.92 19.67 3.26
C ILE A 138 3.58 18.33 3.01
N LEU A 139 2.82 17.26 2.74
CA LEU A 139 3.36 15.94 2.45
C LEU A 139 4.29 15.97 1.23
N ASP A 140 3.91 16.64 0.14
CA ASP A 140 4.69 16.74 -1.09
C ASP A 140 6.10 17.34 -0.87
N GLU A 141 6.22 18.29 0.05
CA GLU A 141 7.49 18.96 0.36
C GLU A 141 8.31 18.25 1.45
N ARG A 142 7.75 17.25 2.13
CA ARG A 142 8.46 16.49 3.16
C ARG A 142 9.63 15.73 2.57
N ALA A 143 10.74 15.76 3.30
CA ALA A 143 11.92 14.98 3.00
C ALA A 143 11.75 13.53 3.46
N LEU A 144 12.17 12.61 2.61
CA LEU A 144 12.30 11.18 2.86
C LEU A 144 13.80 10.86 2.87
N ASN A 145 14.21 10.06 3.84
CA ASN A 145 15.56 9.53 3.87
C ASN A 145 15.49 8.04 3.53
N PHE A 146 15.99 7.66 2.37
CA PHE A 146 16.00 6.29 1.89
C PHE A 146 17.43 5.82 1.63
N PRO A 147 17.72 4.53 1.83
CA PRO A 147 18.98 3.95 1.39
C PRO A 147 19.09 4.01 -0.14
N ASN A 148 20.26 3.77 -0.68
CA ASN A 148 20.45 3.65 -2.12
C ASN A 148 19.63 2.49 -2.71
N ASN A 149 19.46 2.46 -4.03
CA ASN A 149 18.58 1.48 -4.69
C ASN A 149 19.04 0.03 -4.46
N GLU A 150 20.34 -0.25 -4.46
CA GLU A 150 20.86 -1.61 -4.23
C GLU A 150 20.48 -2.12 -2.83
N GLU A 151 20.50 -1.27 -1.84
CA GLU A 151 20.11 -1.61 -0.48
C GLU A 151 18.58 -1.72 -0.35
N GLN A 152 17.82 -0.86 -1.03
CA GLN A 152 16.36 -0.99 -1.10
C GLN A 152 15.95 -2.34 -1.67
N GLU A 153 16.57 -2.79 -2.77
CA GLU A 153 16.32 -4.10 -3.39
C GLU A 153 16.60 -5.24 -2.39
N LYS A 154 17.74 -5.21 -1.70
CA LYS A 154 18.08 -6.22 -0.69
C LYS A 154 17.08 -6.27 0.47
N ILE A 155 16.66 -5.10 0.95
CA ILE A 155 15.63 -5.00 2.01
C ILE A 155 14.29 -5.51 1.48
N GLY A 156 13.90 -5.10 0.27
CA GLY A 156 12.66 -5.53 -0.39
C GLY A 156 12.61 -7.04 -0.58
N GLU A 157 13.68 -7.65 -1.10
CA GLU A 157 13.80 -9.11 -1.27
C GLU A 157 13.72 -9.87 0.05
N LEU A 158 14.35 -9.34 1.11
CA LEU A 158 14.27 -9.95 2.44
C LEU A 158 12.83 -10.00 2.95
N PHE A 159 12.11 -8.87 2.93
CA PHE A 159 10.73 -8.81 3.41
C PHE A 159 9.78 -9.61 2.52
N LYS A 160 9.98 -9.60 1.20
CA LYS A 160 9.25 -10.48 0.28
C LYS A 160 9.41 -11.94 0.66
N SER A 161 10.65 -12.39 0.92
CA SER A 161 10.94 -13.77 1.31
C SER A 161 10.25 -14.14 2.63
N ILE A 162 10.20 -13.21 3.59
CA ILE A 162 9.50 -13.40 4.86
C ILE A 162 7.99 -13.55 4.63
N ASP A 163 7.38 -12.69 3.81
CA ASP A 163 5.95 -12.74 3.49
C ASP A 163 5.58 -14.03 2.75
N ASP A 164 6.43 -14.50 1.84
CA ASP A 164 6.27 -15.78 1.13
C ASP A 164 6.30 -16.96 2.12
N LEU A 165 7.24 -16.96 3.08
CA LEU A 165 7.34 -17.98 4.13
C LEU A 165 6.13 -17.98 5.06
N ILE A 166 5.64 -16.80 5.48
CA ILE A 166 4.43 -16.67 6.30
C ILE A 166 3.22 -17.23 5.54
N THR A 167 3.08 -16.88 4.26
CA THR A 167 2.00 -17.36 3.40
C THR A 167 2.04 -18.89 3.25
N LEU A 168 3.22 -19.45 3.02
CA LEU A 168 3.41 -20.89 2.92
C LEU A 168 3.03 -21.58 4.24
N HIS A 169 3.51 -21.06 5.37
CA HIS A 169 3.20 -21.60 6.69
C HIS A 169 1.69 -21.60 6.96
N GLN A 170 1.00 -20.51 6.66
CA GLN A 170 -0.46 -20.41 6.81
C GLN A 170 -1.18 -21.45 5.95
N ARG A 171 -0.78 -21.64 4.68
CA ARG A 171 -1.36 -22.65 3.78
C ARG A 171 -1.16 -24.08 4.33
N LEU A 172 0.05 -24.41 4.82
CA LEU A 172 0.34 -25.69 5.41
C LEU A 172 -0.49 -25.94 6.68
N TYR A 173 -0.60 -24.93 7.55
CA TYR A 173 -1.41 -25.02 8.76
C TYR A 173 -2.89 -25.31 8.43
N PHE A 174 -3.48 -24.59 7.47
CA PHE A 174 -4.86 -24.84 7.05
C PHE A 174 -5.05 -26.23 6.44
N ARG A 175 -4.08 -26.71 5.63
CA ARG A 175 -4.15 -28.06 5.05
C ARG A 175 -4.06 -29.15 6.13
N LEU A 176 -3.16 -29.01 7.10
CA LEU A 176 -3.05 -29.93 8.23
C LEU A 176 -4.30 -29.93 9.10
N LYS A 177 -4.85 -28.75 9.40
CA LYS A 177 -6.10 -28.64 10.16
C LYS A 177 -7.26 -29.30 9.45
N PHE A 178 -7.40 -29.08 8.14
CA PHE A 178 -8.44 -29.71 7.31
C PHE A 178 -8.27 -31.23 7.27
N TRP A 179 -7.05 -31.74 7.13
CA TRP A 179 -6.73 -33.16 7.15
C TRP A 179 -7.08 -33.79 8.51
N PHE A 180 -6.70 -33.15 9.61
CA PHE A 180 -7.00 -33.62 10.97
C PHE A 180 -8.51 -33.70 11.23
N PHE A 181 -9.29 -32.72 10.81
CA PHE A 181 -10.74 -32.72 10.98
C PHE A 181 -11.43 -33.82 10.18
N ASN A 182 -10.96 -34.17 9.00
CA ASN A 182 -11.53 -35.23 8.18
C ASN A 182 -11.09 -36.66 8.58
N PHE A 183 -10.08 -36.79 9.44
CA PHE A 183 -9.61 -38.10 9.92
C PHE A 183 -10.12 -38.47 11.31
N ILE A 184 -10.70 -37.51 12.06
CA ILE A 184 -11.19 -37.73 13.44
C ILE A 184 -12.72 -37.82 13.49
N LEU A 185 -13.44 -37.50 12.41
CA LEU A 185 -14.88 -37.72 12.22
C LEU A 185 -15.14 -38.87 11.27
#